data_e4760f33f7d31d0914be4393b73a462e
#
_entry.id   e4760f33f7d31d0914be4393b73a462e
#
_cell.length_a   1.000
_cell.length_b   1.000
_cell.length_c   1.000
_cell.angle_alpha   90.00
_cell.angle_beta   90.00
_cell.angle_gamma   90.00
#
_symmetry.space_group_name_H-M   'P 1'
#
loop_
_entity.id
_entity.type
_entity.pdbx_description
1 polymer ?
#
loop_
_entity_poly.entity_id
_entity_poly.type
_entity_poly.pdbx_seq_one_letter_code
_entity_poly.pdbx_strand_id
1 'polypeptide(L)'
;MKKLLFILMLCFTALATAGAQQTEKPLGKVYDIVDVMPQFPGGQGELMKFLRNNVKYPAEAQKKKIEGRVIVTFVVNKKGRIIDPTVERSAHPLLDAEALRVIKRMPKWTPGRMNGESVNVKYRLPITFKL
;
A
#
# COMPACT_ATOMS: atom_id res chain seq x y z
N MET A 1 48.30 11.79 -22.19
CA MET A 1 48.28 11.77 -21.01
C MET A 1 47.13 12.14 -20.30
N LYS A 2 46.89 13.07 -20.28
CA LYS A 2 45.81 13.59 -19.66
C LYS A 2 44.57 13.00 -19.94
N LYS A 3 44.30 12.70 -20.96
CA LYS A 3 43.09 12.16 -21.30
C LYS A 3 42.58 11.09 -20.45
N LEU A 4 43.27 10.30 -20.21
CA LEU A 4 42.81 9.20 -19.46
C LEU A 4 42.00 9.54 -18.39
N LEU A 5 42.30 10.38 -17.75
CA LEU A 5 41.59 10.75 -16.67
C LEU A 5 40.18 10.79 -16.91
N PHE A 6 39.82 11.37 -17.76
CA PHE A 6 38.46 11.57 -17.95
C PHE A 6 37.77 10.29 -18.01
N ILE A 7 38.28 9.45 -18.45
CA ILE A 7 37.65 8.23 -18.52
C ILE A 7 37.06 7.80 -17.32
N LEU A 8 37.70 7.81 -16.42
CA LEU A 8 37.19 7.35 -15.27
C LEU A 8 35.97 7.92 -14.91
N MET A 9 35.91 9.01 -15.04
CA MET A 9 34.83 9.63 -14.58
C MET A 9 33.62 9.06 -15.09
N LEU A 10 33.57 8.87 -16.15
CA LEU A 10 32.42 8.40 -16.74
C LEU A 10 31.97 7.17 -16.10
N CYS A 11 32.73 6.43 -15.90
CA CYS A 11 32.26 5.21 -15.40
C CYS A 11 31.47 5.34 -14.22
N PHE A 12 31.91 5.86 -13.33
CA PHE A 12 31.25 5.84 -12.16
C PHE A 12 29.93 6.40 -12.21
N THR A 13 29.84 7.22 -12.92
CA THR A 13 28.61 7.88 -12.95
C THR A 13 27.60 6.89 -13.26
N ALA A 14 27.80 6.26 -14.21
CA ALA A 14 26.85 5.33 -14.64
C ALA A 14 26.45 4.44 -13.56
N LEU A 15 27.24 3.88 -12.96
CA LEU A 15 26.85 3.00 -12.00
C LEU A 15 26.03 3.55 -10.99
N ALA A 16 26.36 4.53 -10.57
CA ALA A 16 25.58 5.11 -9.53
C ALA A 16 24.18 5.08 -9.89
N THR A 17 23.85 5.63 -10.88
CA THR A 17 22.50 5.71 -11.23
C THR A 17 21.91 4.40 -11.37
N ALA A 18 22.51 3.65 -12.02
CA ALA A 18 21.95 2.37 -12.24
C ALA A 18 21.51 1.74 -10.95
N GLY A 19 22.31 1.68 -10.07
CA GLY A 19 21.91 1.02 -8.89
C GLY A 19 20.63 1.45 -8.34
N ALA A 20 20.41 2.63 -8.35
CA ALA A 20 19.23 3.13 -7.80
C ALA A 20 18.00 2.53 -8.35
N GLN A 21 17.84 2.46 -9.54
CA GLN A 21 16.64 1.99 -10.01
C GLN A 21 16.38 0.58 -9.95
N GLN A 22 17.23 -0.19 -10.03
CA GLN A 22 16.94 -1.54 -9.99
C GLN A 22 16.50 -2.10 -8.76
N THR A 23 16.49 -1.44 -7.78
CA THR A 23 16.06 -2.01 -6.53
C THR A 23 14.67 -2.53 -6.57
N GLU A 24 13.84 -1.96 -7.35
CA GLU A 24 12.51 -2.44 -7.33
C GLU A 24 12.16 -3.44 -8.36
N LYS A 25 11.57 -4.54 -7.94
CA LYS A 25 11.17 -5.54 -8.82
C LYS A 25 9.74 -5.38 -9.19
N PRO A 26 9.39 -5.53 -10.43
CA PRO A 26 7.98 -5.40 -10.83
C PRO A 26 7.15 -6.42 -10.09
N LEU A 27 5.97 -6.03 -9.71
CA LEU A 27 5.08 -6.87 -8.98
C LEU A 27 4.59 -8.04 -9.78
N GLY A 28 4.55 -7.98 -11.05
CA GLY A 28 3.96 -9.01 -11.87
C GLY A 28 2.47 -8.76 -12.03
N LYS A 29 1.76 -9.74 -12.48
CA LYS A 29 0.36 -9.57 -12.77
C LYS A 29 -0.46 -9.35 -11.52
N VAL A 30 -1.33 -8.34 -11.56
CA VAL A 30 -2.24 -8.04 -10.46
C VAL A 30 -3.66 -8.23 -10.97
N TYR A 31 -4.46 -8.98 -10.24
CA TYR A 31 -5.83 -9.27 -10.62
C TYR A 31 -6.82 -8.38 -9.89
N ASP A 32 -7.91 -8.03 -10.55
CA ASP A 32 -8.97 -7.29 -9.90
C ASP A 32 -10.04 -8.26 -9.42
N ILE A 33 -10.26 -9.34 -10.13
CA ILE A 33 -11.28 -10.32 -9.78
C ILE A 33 -10.64 -11.70 -9.80
N VAL A 34 -10.85 -12.44 -8.75
CA VAL A 34 -10.30 -13.76 -8.60
C VAL A 34 -11.33 -14.70 -8.00
N ASP A 35 -11.04 -16.00 -8.03
CA ASP A 35 -11.96 -16.99 -7.48
C ASP A 35 -12.16 -16.81 -5.98
N VAL A 36 -11.08 -16.55 -5.26
CA VAL A 36 -11.13 -16.34 -3.81
C VAL A 36 -10.44 -15.04 -3.53
N MET A 37 -11.17 -14.07 -2.99
CA MET A 37 -10.60 -12.75 -2.68
C MET A 37 -9.72 -12.82 -1.44
N PRO A 38 -8.72 -11.92 -1.34
CA PRO A 38 -7.88 -11.89 -0.14
C PRO A 38 -8.72 -11.59 1.08
N GLN A 39 -8.28 -12.07 2.22
CA GLN A 39 -8.99 -11.81 3.48
C GLN A 39 -8.05 -11.41 4.58
N PHE A 40 -8.51 -10.49 5.41
CA PHE A 40 -7.81 -10.13 6.63
C PHE A 40 -7.80 -11.35 7.55
N PRO A 41 -6.76 -11.57 8.34
CA PRO A 41 -6.73 -12.73 9.25
C PRO A 41 -7.98 -12.76 10.13
N GLY A 42 -8.71 -13.85 10.05
CA GLY A 42 -9.95 -13.99 10.81
C GLY A 42 -11.18 -13.47 10.10
N GLY A 43 -11.02 -12.88 8.91
CA GLY A 43 -12.16 -12.46 8.09
C GLY A 43 -12.57 -11.02 8.27
N GLN A 44 -13.72 -10.70 7.69
CA GLN A 44 -14.20 -9.32 7.65
C GLN A 44 -14.49 -8.74 9.04
N GLY A 45 -14.98 -9.54 9.95
CA GLY A 45 -15.25 -9.07 11.30
C GLY A 45 -13.97 -8.63 12.01
N GLU A 46 -12.90 -9.39 11.83
CA GLU A 46 -11.64 -9.04 12.45
C GLU A 46 -11.04 -7.79 11.80
N LEU A 47 -11.26 -7.60 10.51
CA LEU A 47 -10.81 -6.41 9.84
C LEU A 47 -11.50 -5.17 10.44
N MET A 48 -12.80 -5.24 10.64
CA MET A 48 -13.54 -4.13 11.23
C MET A 48 -13.06 -3.85 12.64
N LYS A 49 -12.76 -4.89 13.39
CA LYS A 49 -12.27 -4.74 14.75
C LYS A 49 -10.88 -4.09 14.74
N PHE A 50 -10.03 -4.52 13.83
CA PHE A 50 -8.70 -3.94 13.70
C PHE A 50 -8.81 -2.44 13.40
N LEU A 51 -9.69 -2.07 12.50
CA LEU A 51 -9.87 -0.66 12.16
C LEU A 51 -10.38 0.13 13.37
N ARG A 52 -11.37 -0.38 14.07
CA ARG A 52 -11.88 0.31 15.25
C ARG A 52 -10.80 0.50 16.32
N ASN A 53 -9.94 -0.48 16.47
CA ASN A 53 -8.91 -0.41 17.51
C ASN A 53 -7.68 0.40 17.11
N ASN A 54 -7.44 0.58 15.83
CA ASN A 54 -6.21 1.21 15.39
C ASN A 54 -6.37 2.57 14.71
N VAL A 55 -7.54 2.87 14.17
CA VAL A 55 -7.76 4.16 13.54
C VAL A 55 -7.93 5.21 14.64
N LYS A 56 -7.14 6.27 14.58
CA LYS A 56 -7.23 7.36 15.52
C LYS A 56 -7.72 8.58 14.80
N TYR A 57 -8.76 9.19 15.31
CA TYR A 57 -9.31 10.38 14.68
C TYR A 57 -8.28 11.51 14.90
N PRO A 58 -7.78 12.14 13.85
CA PRO A 58 -6.81 13.21 14.03
C PRO A 58 -7.39 14.36 14.86
N ALA A 59 -6.65 14.83 15.84
CA ALA A 59 -7.15 15.84 16.75
C ALA A 59 -7.62 17.09 16.02
N GLU A 60 -6.89 17.52 15.03
CA GLU A 60 -7.26 18.70 14.30
C GLU A 60 -8.55 18.49 13.50
N ALA A 61 -8.75 17.28 12.97
CA ALA A 61 -9.98 16.98 12.25
C ALA A 61 -11.17 16.96 13.21
N GLN A 62 -10.94 16.51 14.44
CA GLN A 62 -12.00 16.54 15.43
C GLN A 62 -12.39 17.97 15.77
N LYS A 63 -11.41 18.83 15.98
CA LYS A 63 -11.67 20.22 16.30
C LYS A 63 -12.46 20.89 15.20
N LYS A 64 -12.15 20.61 13.98
CA LYS A 64 -12.81 21.25 12.86
C LYS A 64 -14.04 20.48 12.40
N LYS A 65 -14.36 19.39 13.09
CA LYS A 65 -15.50 18.54 12.74
C LYS A 65 -15.47 18.04 11.32
N ILE A 66 -14.28 17.61 10.90
CA ILE A 66 -14.08 17.08 9.56
C ILE A 66 -14.40 15.61 9.58
N GLU A 67 -15.35 15.20 8.74
CA GLU A 67 -15.75 13.82 8.59
C GLU A 67 -15.65 13.41 7.15
N GLY A 68 -15.64 12.12 6.87
CA GLY A 68 -15.65 11.66 5.49
C GLY A 68 -15.20 10.22 5.37
N ARG A 69 -15.20 9.76 4.13
CA ARG A 69 -14.83 8.39 3.83
C ARG A 69 -13.65 8.42 2.89
N VAL A 70 -12.60 7.74 3.28
CA VAL A 70 -11.41 7.62 2.47
C VAL A 70 -11.42 6.23 1.85
N ILE A 71 -11.20 6.13 0.56
CA ILE A 71 -11.10 4.83 -0.08
C ILE A 71 -9.64 4.60 -0.43
N VAL A 72 -9.07 3.54 0.13
CA VAL A 72 -7.68 3.18 -0.11
C VAL A 72 -7.63 1.92 -0.94
N THR A 73 -6.78 1.89 -1.95
CA THR A 73 -6.55 0.67 -2.70
C THR A 73 -5.14 0.22 -2.42
N PHE A 74 -4.96 -1.08 -2.36
CA PHE A 74 -3.64 -1.65 -2.19
C PHE A 74 -3.65 -3.03 -2.84
N VAL A 75 -2.49 -3.62 -2.98
CA VAL A 75 -2.38 -4.96 -3.52
C VAL A 75 -2.05 -5.90 -2.38
N VAL A 76 -2.76 -7.00 -2.28
CA VAL A 76 -2.39 -8.07 -1.38
C VAL A 76 -1.63 -9.05 -2.25
N ASN A 77 -0.34 -9.18 -2.04
CA ASN A 77 0.47 -10.00 -2.91
C ASN A 77 0.35 -11.49 -2.60
N LYS A 78 1.02 -12.31 -3.37
CA LYS A 78 0.95 -13.78 -3.20
C LYS A 78 1.33 -14.23 -1.80
N LYS A 79 2.07 -13.43 -1.07
CA LYS A 79 2.50 -13.78 0.28
C LYS A 79 1.63 -13.11 1.34
N GLY A 80 0.59 -12.44 0.93
CA GLY A 80 -0.32 -11.79 1.87
C GLY A 80 0.12 -10.41 2.33
N ARG A 81 1.18 -9.87 1.75
CA ARG A 81 1.65 -8.56 2.17
C ARG A 81 0.93 -7.44 1.45
N ILE A 82 0.78 -6.32 2.13
CA ILE A 82 0.14 -5.15 1.57
C ILE A 82 1.19 -4.37 0.78
N ILE A 83 0.89 -4.12 -0.49
CA ILE A 83 1.81 -3.42 -1.38
C ILE A 83 1.15 -2.15 -1.91
N ASP A 84 1.93 -1.06 -1.96
CA ASP A 84 1.49 0.20 -2.56
C ASP A 84 0.12 0.72 -2.15
N PRO A 85 -0.11 0.95 -0.87
CA PRO A 85 -1.38 1.55 -0.46
C PRO A 85 -1.49 2.98 -1.01
N THR A 86 -2.60 3.26 -1.65
CA THR A 86 -2.82 4.54 -2.32
C THR A 86 -4.23 5.03 -2.02
N VAL A 87 -4.40 6.31 -1.83
CA VAL A 87 -5.73 6.88 -1.63
C VAL A 87 -6.38 7.01 -3.00
N GLU A 88 -7.42 6.23 -3.23
CA GLU A 88 -8.16 6.28 -4.48
C GLU A 88 -9.18 7.40 -4.42
N ARG A 89 -9.81 7.60 -3.28
CA ARG A 89 -10.76 8.68 -3.09
C ARG A 89 -10.46 9.39 -1.78
N SER A 90 -10.12 10.65 -1.87
CA SER A 90 -9.77 11.45 -0.71
C SER A 90 -11.01 12.05 -0.05
N ALA A 91 -10.97 12.16 1.26
CA ALA A 91 -11.99 12.90 1.98
C ALA A 91 -11.37 14.21 2.46
N HIS A 92 -10.19 14.14 3.05
CA HIS A 92 -9.48 15.31 3.54
C HIS A 92 -8.06 14.86 3.86
N PRO A 93 -7.05 15.69 3.62
CA PRO A 93 -5.66 15.28 3.84
C PRO A 93 -5.38 14.69 5.21
N LEU A 94 -6.00 15.22 6.24
CA LEU A 94 -5.79 14.69 7.59
C LEU A 94 -6.34 13.28 7.73
N LEU A 95 -7.50 13.02 7.16
CA LEU A 95 -8.10 11.70 7.22
C LEU A 95 -7.37 10.73 6.31
N ASP A 96 -6.93 11.20 5.14
CA ASP A 96 -6.21 10.37 4.19
C ASP A 96 -4.91 9.85 4.81
N ALA A 97 -4.19 10.72 5.50
CA ALA A 97 -2.93 10.34 6.12
C ALA A 97 -3.14 9.27 7.19
N GLU A 98 -4.20 9.42 7.97
CA GLU A 98 -4.48 8.45 9.01
C GLU A 98 -4.90 7.10 8.41
N ALA A 99 -5.69 7.13 7.35
CA ALA A 99 -6.10 5.90 6.68
C ALA A 99 -4.88 5.14 6.17
N LEU A 100 -3.94 5.83 5.53
CA LEU A 100 -2.73 5.19 5.05
C LEU A 100 -1.88 4.66 6.19
N ARG A 101 -1.79 5.38 7.28
CA ARG A 101 -1.02 4.95 8.44
C ARG A 101 -1.52 3.61 8.96
N VAL A 102 -2.84 3.49 9.08
CA VAL A 102 -3.44 2.26 9.61
C VAL A 102 -3.24 1.09 8.66
N ILE A 103 -3.41 1.32 7.36
CA ILE A 103 -3.24 0.26 6.38
C ILE A 103 -1.80 -0.29 6.42
N LYS A 104 -0.83 0.58 6.61
CA LYS A 104 0.55 0.16 6.66
C LYS A 104 0.89 -0.66 7.90
N ARG A 105 0.02 -0.65 8.89
CA ARG A 105 0.24 -1.42 10.10
C ARG A 105 -0.49 -2.74 10.11
N MET A 106 -1.19 -3.06 9.05
CA MET A 106 -1.94 -4.31 9.00
C MET A 106 -1.03 -5.53 8.96
N PRO A 107 -1.46 -6.63 9.58
CA PRO A 107 -0.69 -7.87 9.52
C PRO A 107 -0.84 -8.49 8.13
N LYS A 108 -0.18 -9.60 7.91
CA LYS A 108 -0.33 -10.32 6.66
C LYS A 108 -1.74 -10.80 6.47
N TRP A 109 -2.21 -10.68 5.26
CA TRP A 109 -3.55 -11.16 4.89
C TRP A 109 -3.43 -12.55 4.29
N THR A 110 -4.56 -13.24 4.18
CA THR A 110 -4.63 -14.46 3.41
C THR A 110 -4.70 -14.02 1.95
N PRO A 111 -3.79 -14.46 1.11
CA PRO A 111 -3.79 -13.99 -0.29
C PRO A 111 -4.97 -14.50 -1.07
N GLY A 112 -5.33 -13.80 -2.13
CA GLY A 112 -6.38 -14.25 -3.02
C GLY A 112 -5.89 -15.42 -3.85
N ARG A 113 -6.81 -16.16 -4.43
CA ARG A 113 -6.48 -17.32 -5.23
C ARG A 113 -7.20 -17.36 -6.55
N MET A 114 -6.50 -17.84 -7.55
CA MET A 114 -7.07 -18.04 -8.85
C MET A 114 -6.64 -19.42 -9.30
N ASN A 115 -7.58 -20.28 -9.62
CA ASN A 115 -7.29 -21.65 -10.03
C ASN A 115 -6.40 -22.39 -9.01
N GLY A 116 -6.67 -22.16 -7.76
CA GLY A 116 -5.94 -22.85 -6.69
C GLY A 116 -4.59 -22.26 -6.33
N GLU A 117 -4.15 -21.23 -7.04
CA GLU A 117 -2.86 -20.63 -6.76
C GLU A 117 -2.98 -19.24 -6.17
N SER A 118 -2.08 -18.91 -5.25
CA SER A 118 -2.06 -17.59 -4.67
C SER A 118 -1.62 -16.58 -5.71
N VAL A 119 -2.31 -15.45 -5.80
CA VAL A 119 -2.01 -14.41 -6.80
C VAL A 119 -2.04 -13.04 -6.15
N ASN A 120 -1.51 -12.05 -6.85
CA ASN A 120 -1.56 -10.67 -6.39
C ASN A 120 -2.92 -10.10 -6.74
N VAL A 121 -3.62 -9.51 -5.79
CA VAL A 121 -4.96 -9.00 -6.00
C VAL A 121 -5.08 -7.58 -5.50
N LYS A 122 -5.73 -6.75 -6.27
CA LYS A 122 -6.00 -5.38 -5.87
C LYS A 122 -7.22 -5.37 -4.96
N TYR A 123 -7.10 -4.72 -3.84
CA TYR A 123 -8.18 -4.65 -2.86
C TYR A 123 -8.52 -3.20 -2.57
N ARG A 124 -9.79 -2.93 -2.43
CA ARG A 124 -10.28 -1.59 -2.22
C ARG A 124 -10.97 -1.53 -0.87
N LEU A 125 -10.49 -0.68 0.01
CA LEU A 125 -11.00 -0.63 1.37
C LEU A 125 -11.47 0.77 1.73
N PRO A 126 -12.77 0.96 2.01
CA PRO A 126 -13.25 2.26 2.47
C PRO A 126 -13.07 2.37 3.97
N ILE A 127 -12.61 3.51 4.44
CA ILE A 127 -12.48 3.79 5.86
C ILE A 127 -13.28 5.03 6.15
N THR A 128 -14.30 4.90 7.00
CA THR A 128 -15.19 6.00 7.32
C THR A 128 -14.80 6.67 8.61
N PHE A 129 -14.70 8.00 8.58
CA PHE A 129 -14.42 8.79 9.77
C PHE A 129 -15.67 9.56 10.11
N LYS A 130 -16.21 9.30 11.27
CA LYS A 130 -17.42 9.96 11.70
C LYS A 130 -17.32 10.29 13.16
N LEU A 131 -17.73 11.50 13.56
CA LEU A 131 -17.70 11.95 14.95
C LEU A 131 -18.95 11.57 15.74
#